data_e5fbb359c1e4d1c49b0afb14a692486e
#
_entry.id   e5fbb359c1e4d1c49b0afb14a692486e
#
_cell.length_a   1.000
_cell.length_b   1.000
_cell.length_c   1.000
_cell.angle_alpha   90.00
_cell.angle_beta   90.00
_cell.angle_gamma   90.00
#
_symmetry.space_group_name_H-M   'P 1'
#
loop_
_entity.id
_entity.type
_entity.pdbx_description
1 polymer ?
#
loop_
_entity_poly.entity_id
_entity_poly.type
_entity_poly.pdbx_seq_one_letter_code
_entity_poly.pdbx_strand_id
1 'polypeptide(L)'
;RTDLWVKGARRLSPAEVAHRWDQQQVQLLQARDQVTLTLDTAQGKLQLLSQYYEPVLDLLADLRPHAVAELRDALRDRVMPNDLHEVLAVLHGRQQLALVQNQAQQEAVSARCQAFNQYMRTRAMTNGDIACLLSPATGGCFTVGRLPQVFMEGWRKEALRDAEQLADYAWNILQPQGQRMMRDGQVLEAEADNLQELRKLAEAFLNELPRYQALQLV
;
A
#
# COMPACT_ATOMS: atom_id res chain seq x y z
N ARG A 1 -12.43 -16.72 -9.48
CA ARG A 1 -11.13 -17.42 -9.67
C ARG A 1 -10.46 -16.79 -10.88
N THR A 2 -9.21 -16.35 -10.74
CA THR A 2 -8.41 -15.82 -11.85
C THR A 2 -7.42 -16.91 -12.25
N ASP A 3 -7.46 -17.34 -13.52
CA ASP A 3 -6.54 -18.33 -14.08
C ASP A 3 -5.55 -17.61 -15.01
N LEU A 4 -4.26 -17.92 -14.87
CA LEU A 4 -3.21 -17.39 -15.74
C LEU A 4 -2.84 -18.45 -16.79
N TRP A 5 -2.89 -18.05 -18.05
CA TRP A 5 -2.55 -18.93 -19.17
C TRP A 5 -1.23 -18.47 -19.81
N VAL A 6 -0.27 -19.39 -19.92
CA VAL A 6 1.04 -19.12 -20.50
C VAL A 6 1.27 -20.06 -21.69
N LYS A 7 1.57 -19.51 -22.86
CA LYS A 7 1.93 -20.28 -24.04
C LYS A 7 3.35 -20.83 -23.89
N GLY A 8 3.50 -22.17 -23.97
CA GLY A 8 4.81 -22.82 -23.93
C GLY A 8 5.47 -22.73 -22.53
N ALA A 9 4.72 -22.95 -21.46
CA ALA A 9 5.25 -22.95 -20.11
C ALA A 9 6.43 -23.94 -19.98
N ARG A 10 7.62 -23.43 -19.61
CA ARG A 10 8.79 -24.22 -19.30
C ARG A 10 8.80 -24.54 -17.80
N ARG A 11 8.92 -25.81 -17.45
CA ARG A 11 9.17 -26.20 -16.06
C ARG A 11 10.61 -25.85 -15.68
N LEU A 12 10.76 -25.08 -14.63
CA LEU A 12 12.05 -24.74 -14.07
C LEU A 12 12.50 -25.85 -13.10
N SER A 13 13.80 -26.08 -12.99
CA SER A 13 14.35 -26.90 -11.91
C SER A 13 14.16 -26.21 -10.55
N PRO A 14 14.13 -26.96 -9.43
CA PRO A 14 14.08 -26.38 -8.11
C PRO A 14 15.18 -25.32 -7.85
N ALA A 15 16.39 -25.56 -8.36
CA ALA A 15 17.51 -24.62 -8.25
C ALA A 15 17.27 -23.31 -9.02
N GLU A 16 16.71 -23.39 -10.23
CA GLU A 16 16.34 -22.20 -11.02
C GLU A 16 15.21 -21.41 -10.33
N VAL A 17 14.23 -22.11 -9.73
CA VAL A 17 13.14 -21.46 -8.96
C VAL A 17 13.73 -20.73 -7.77
N ALA A 18 14.57 -21.37 -6.96
CA ALA A 18 15.23 -20.76 -5.81
C ALA A 18 16.07 -19.55 -6.22
N HIS A 19 16.88 -19.68 -7.27
CA HIS A 19 17.69 -18.57 -7.80
C HIS A 19 16.84 -17.37 -8.24
N ARG A 20 15.69 -17.60 -8.89
CA ARG A 20 14.78 -16.53 -9.28
C ARG A 20 14.11 -15.86 -8.10
N TRP A 21 13.76 -16.61 -7.07
CA TRP A 21 13.25 -16.05 -5.81
C TRP A 21 14.28 -15.15 -5.15
N ASP A 22 15.53 -15.60 -5.06
CA ASP A 22 16.62 -14.84 -4.46
C ASP A 22 16.85 -13.46 -5.11
N GLN A 23 16.56 -13.37 -6.41
CA GLN A 23 16.67 -12.12 -7.17
C GLN A 23 15.48 -11.17 -7.00
N GLN A 24 14.38 -11.63 -6.38
CA GLN A 24 13.22 -10.77 -6.16
C GLN A 24 13.44 -9.85 -4.96
N GLN A 25 12.82 -8.69 -5.04
CA GLN A 25 12.63 -7.83 -3.88
C GLN A 25 11.17 -7.82 -3.49
N VAL A 26 10.91 -7.77 -2.20
CA VAL A 26 9.57 -7.78 -1.61
C VAL A 26 9.43 -6.63 -0.61
N GLN A 27 8.21 -6.15 -0.44
CA GLN A 27 7.89 -5.05 0.45
C GLN A 27 6.48 -5.23 1.01
N LEU A 28 6.25 -4.91 2.29
CA LEU A 28 4.89 -4.87 2.84
C LEU A 28 4.09 -3.71 2.22
N LEU A 29 2.80 -3.96 1.98
CA LEU A 29 1.83 -3.01 1.46
C LEU A 29 1.01 -2.32 2.57
N GLN A 30 1.22 -2.67 3.81
CA GLN A 30 0.53 -2.12 4.98
C GLN A 30 1.43 -2.22 6.21
N ALA A 31 1.13 -1.46 7.26
CA ALA A 31 1.89 -1.51 8.51
C ALA A 31 1.84 -2.91 9.13
N ARG A 32 2.90 -3.30 9.85
CA ARG A 32 3.06 -4.64 10.45
C ARG A 32 1.89 -5.03 11.36
N ASP A 33 1.38 -4.09 12.14
CA ASP A 33 0.27 -4.27 13.08
C ASP A 33 -1.09 -4.45 12.40
N GLN A 34 -1.22 -4.05 11.14
CA GLN A 34 -2.41 -4.26 10.31
C GLN A 34 -2.42 -5.63 9.62
N VAL A 35 -1.29 -6.35 9.63
CA VAL A 35 -1.21 -7.70 9.04
C VAL A 35 -1.77 -8.72 10.01
N THR A 36 -2.95 -9.27 9.67
CA THR A 36 -3.57 -10.33 10.45
C THR A 36 -3.12 -11.70 9.97
N LEU A 37 -2.88 -12.63 10.92
CA LEU A 37 -2.53 -14.02 10.62
C LEU A 37 -3.75 -14.95 10.52
N THR A 38 -4.95 -14.41 10.52
CA THR A 38 -6.20 -15.15 10.36
C THR A 38 -6.72 -15.01 8.93
N LEU A 39 -7.10 -16.13 8.32
CA LEU A 39 -7.73 -16.20 7.00
C LEU A 39 -9.20 -16.63 7.14
N ASP A 40 -10.09 -15.89 6.55
CA ASP A 40 -11.47 -16.34 6.34
C ASP A 40 -11.53 -17.19 5.07
N THR A 41 -11.90 -18.44 5.21
CA THR A 41 -12.04 -19.38 4.11
C THR A 41 -13.48 -19.89 4.02
N ALA A 42 -13.85 -20.50 2.90
CA ALA A 42 -15.17 -21.14 2.74
C ALA A 42 -15.45 -22.26 3.78
N GLN A 43 -14.39 -22.78 4.41
CA GLN A 43 -14.46 -23.86 5.42
C GLN A 43 -14.33 -23.34 6.85
N GLY A 44 -14.23 -22.03 7.04
CA GLY A 44 -14.03 -21.38 8.33
C GLY A 44 -12.75 -20.55 8.43
N LYS A 45 -12.40 -20.16 9.67
CA LYS A 45 -11.19 -19.38 9.93
C LYS A 45 -9.97 -20.29 10.01
N LEU A 46 -8.96 -20.00 9.21
CA LEU A 46 -7.66 -20.63 9.24
C LEU A 46 -6.66 -19.68 9.93
N GLN A 47 -5.93 -20.19 10.92
CA GLN A 47 -4.84 -19.47 11.55
C GLN A 47 -3.51 -19.82 10.88
N LEU A 48 -2.80 -18.80 10.40
CA LEU A 48 -1.44 -18.94 9.88
C LEU A 48 -0.46 -19.16 11.05
N LEU A 49 0.57 -19.97 10.82
CA LEU A 49 1.54 -20.34 11.86
C LEU A 49 2.48 -19.19 12.19
N SER A 50 2.24 -18.51 13.32
CA SER A 50 3.01 -17.32 13.74
C SER A 50 4.52 -17.55 13.76
N GLN A 51 4.98 -18.75 14.10
CA GLN A 51 6.42 -19.10 14.10
C GLN A 51 7.12 -18.88 12.75
N TYR A 52 6.40 -18.95 11.62
CA TYR A 52 6.96 -18.70 10.28
C TYR A 52 6.67 -17.28 9.79
N TYR A 53 5.47 -16.77 10.08
CA TYR A 53 5.03 -15.47 9.55
C TYR A 53 5.59 -14.28 10.33
N GLU A 54 5.57 -14.32 11.66
CA GLU A 54 6.03 -13.19 12.48
C GLU A 54 7.48 -12.80 12.21
N PRO A 55 8.47 -13.73 12.16
CA PRO A 55 9.85 -13.34 11.88
C PRO A 55 10.04 -12.66 10.51
N VAL A 56 9.28 -13.08 9.49
CA VAL A 56 9.31 -12.47 8.16
C VAL A 56 8.69 -11.08 8.20
N LEU A 57 7.52 -10.94 8.84
CA LEU A 57 6.82 -9.67 8.96
C LEU A 57 7.58 -8.64 9.77
N ASP A 58 8.30 -9.08 10.83
CA ASP A 58 9.11 -8.19 11.66
C ASP A 58 10.31 -7.62 10.89
N LEU A 59 10.93 -8.39 10.00
CA LEU A 59 11.97 -7.90 9.11
C LEU A 59 11.45 -6.91 8.06
N LEU A 60 10.21 -7.08 7.61
CA LEU A 60 9.56 -6.24 6.60
C LEU A 60 8.81 -5.03 7.20
N ALA A 61 8.84 -4.87 8.54
CA ALA A 61 8.06 -3.85 9.25
C ALA A 61 8.46 -2.40 8.91
N ASP A 62 9.67 -2.19 8.37
CA ASP A 62 10.18 -0.89 7.95
C ASP A 62 9.56 -0.38 6.64
N LEU A 63 8.70 -1.17 6.01
CA LEU A 63 8.06 -0.88 4.71
C LEU A 63 9.03 -0.62 3.56
N ARG A 64 10.29 -1.07 3.68
CA ARG A 64 11.30 -0.96 2.61
C ARG A 64 11.38 -2.22 1.76
N PRO A 65 11.87 -2.12 0.52
CA PRO A 65 12.20 -3.29 -0.27
C PRO A 65 13.33 -4.10 0.36
N HIS A 66 13.14 -5.41 0.50
CA HIS A 66 14.14 -6.37 0.94
C HIS A 66 14.34 -7.45 -0.11
N ALA A 67 15.58 -7.81 -0.40
CA ALA A 67 15.86 -8.94 -1.28
C ALA A 67 15.47 -10.26 -0.57
N VAL A 68 14.86 -11.19 -1.31
CA VAL A 68 14.48 -12.49 -0.75
C VAL A 68 15.70 -13.25 -0.24
N ALA A 69 16.86 -13.09 -0.91
CA ALA A 69 18.14 -13.64 -0.44
C ALA A 69 18.52 -13.11 0.95
N GLU A 70 18.35 -11.81 1.21
CA GLU A 70 18.65 -11.20 2.51
C GLU A 70 17.72 -11.73 3.61
N LEU A 71 16.42 -11.85 3.30
CA LEU A 71 15.43 -12.43 4.23
C LEU A 71 15.78 -13.89 4.56
N ARG A 72 16.13 -14.70 3.54
CA ARG A 72 16.55 -16.09 3.72
C ARG A 72 17.77 -16.19 4.65
N ASP A 73 18.78 -15.35 4.42
CA ASP A 73 20.03 -15.39 5.18
C ASP A 73 19.80 -14.91 6.64
N ALA A 74 18.97 -13.90 6.85
CA ALA A 74 18.60 -13.41 8.18
C ALA A 74 17.75 -14.39 8.98
N LEU A 75 16.95 -15.21 8.29
CA LEU A 75 15.98 -16.13 8.91
C LEU A 75 16.44 -17.60 8.90
N ARG A 76 17.64 -17.89 8.42
CA ARG A 76 18.14 -19.28 8.17
C ARG A 76 18.00 -20.23 9.37
N ASP A 77 18.06 -19.71 10.60
CA ASP A 77 17.98 -20.51 11.83
C ASP A 77 16.53 -20.61 12.37
N ARG A 78 15.56 -19.94 11.74
CA ARG A 78 14.15 -19.85 12.18
C ARG A 78 13.15 -20.36 11.15
N VAL A 79 13.40 -20.08 9.87
CA VAL A 79 12.47 -20.36 8.78
C VAL A 79 13.23 -21.08 7.65
N MET A 80 12.76 -22.24 7.27
CA MET A 80 13.35 -22.98 6.15
C MET A 80 13.06 -22.25 4.82
N PRO A 81 13.93 -22.36 3.79
CA PRO A 81 13.74 -21.66 2.52
C PRO A 81 12.38 -21.92 1.85
N ASN A 82 11.88 -23.14 1.92
CA ASN A 82 10.57 -23.47 1.35
C ASN A 82 9.43 -22.81 2.11
N ASP A 83 9.51 -22.77 3.45
CA ASP A 83 8.51 -22.10 4.30
C ASP A 83 8.53 -20.58 4.05
N LEU A 84 9.72 -19.98 3.87
CA LEU A 84 9.85 -18.58 3.50
C LEU A 84 9.14 -18.28 2.16
N HIS A 85 9.35 -19.10 1.13
CA HIS A 85 8.69 -18.91 -0.16
C HIS A 85 7.17 -19.05 -0.03
N GLU A 86 6.68 -19.97 0.78
CA GLU A 86 5.25 -20.13 1.05
C GLU A 86 4.68 -18.92 1.76
N VAL A 87 5.33 -18.41 2.81
CA VAL A 87 4.95 -17.20 3.52
C VAL A 87 4.84 -16.00 2.57
N LEU A 88 5.87 -15.78 1.74
CA LEU A 88 5.88 -14.68 0.77
C LEU A 88 4.76 -14.83 -0.26
N ALA A 89 4.52 -16.04 -0.77
CA ALA A 89 3.46 -16.32 -1.73
C ALA A 89 2.06 -16.08 -1.14
N VAL A 90 1.83 -16.50 0.10
CA VAL A 90 0.55 -16.29 0.80
C VAL A 90 0.33 -14.80 1.08
N LEU A 91 1.33 -14.08 1.60
CA LEU A 91 1.23 -12.64 1.84
C LEU A 91 0.99 -11.85 0.55
N HIS A 92 1.64 -12.24 -0.55
CA HIS A 92 1.42 -11.65 -1.87
C HIS A 92 0.00 -11.93 -2.39
N GLY A 93 -0.46 -13.15 -2.29
CA GLY A 93 -1.84 -13.54 -2.67
C GLY A 93 -2.92 -12.82 -1.87
N ARG A 94 -2.62 -12.40 -0.65
CA ARG A 94 -3.48 -11.58 0.22
C ARG A 94 -3.35 -10.08 -0.03
N GLN A 95 -2.55 -9.65 -0.98
CA GLN A 95 -2.25 -8.24 -1.24
C GLN A 95 -1.65 -7.50 -0.02
N GLN A 96 -0.97 -8.21 0.86
CA GLN A 96 -0.27 -7.65 2.02
C GLN A 96 1.21 -7.40 1.72
N LEU A 97 1.73 -8.04 0.68
CA LEU A 97 3.10 -7.92 0.20
C LEU A 97 3.11 -7.73 -1.32
N ALA A 98 4.02 -6.91 -1.83
CA ALA A 98 4.27 -6.76 -3.27
C ALA A 98 5.67 -7.23 -3.64
N LEU A 99 5.80 -7.71 -4.88
CA LEU A 99 7.08 -7.77 -5.56
C LEU A 99 7.47 -6.36 -6.00
N VAL A 100 8.73 -6.00 -5.79
CA VAL A 100 9.25 -4.67 -6.11
C VAL A 100 10.06 -4.74 -7.40
N GLN A 101 9.87 -3.75 -8.27
CA GLN A 101 10.64 -3.60 -9.49
C GLN A 101 12.11 -3.28 -9.16
N ASN A 102 13.04 -3.72 -10.00
CA ASN A 102 14.42 -3.32 -9.85
C ASN A 102 14.60 -1.80 -10.05
N GLN A 103 15.68 -1.24 -9.53
CA GLN A 103 15.92 0.21 -9.53
C GLN A 103 15.88 0.81 -10.94
N ALA A 104 16.48 0.17 -11.94
CA ALA A 104 16.48 0.67 -13.32
C ALA A 104 15.06 0.77 -13.92
N GLN A 105 14.20 -0.20 -13.60
CA GLN A 105 12.79 -0.17 -14.01
C GLN A 105 12.03 0.94 -13.30
N GLN A 106 12.23 1.11 -11.99
CA GLN A 106 11.61 2.20 -11.23
C GLN A 106 11.99 3.57 -11.78
N GLU A 107 13.29 3.81 -12.02
CA GLU A 107 13.82 5.06 -12.58
C GLU A 107 13.22 5.34 -13.99
N ALA A 108 13.14 4.32 -14.84
CA ALA A 108 12.61 4.46 -16.20
C ALA A 108 11.15 4.91 -16.25
N VAL A 109 10.34 4.60 -15.24
CA VAL A 109 8.90 4.91 -15.21
C VAL A 109 8.53 6.02 -14.21
N SER A 110 9.42 6.36 -13.27
CA SER A 110 9.15 7.27 -12.15
C SER A 110 8.55 8.60 -12.61
N ALA A 111 9.17 9.27 -13.59
CA ALA A 111 8.69 10.56 -14.07
C ALA A 111 7.25 10.49 -14.64
N ARG A 112 6.91 9.41 -15.36
CA ARG A 112 5.55 9.21 -15.90
C ARG A 112 4.55 8.93 -14.79
N CYS A 113 4.90 8.08 -13.81
CA CYS A 113 4.06 7.80 -12.66
C CYS A 113 3.80 9.08 -11.85
N GLN A 114 4.84 9.88 -11.60
CA GLN A 114 4.71 11.14 -10.89
C GLN A 114 3.81 12.15 -11.63
N ALA A 115 3.96 12.30 -12.94
CA ALA A 115 3.12 13.17 -13.75
C ALA A 115 1.65 12.72 -13.71
N PHE A 116 1.39 11.42 -13.84
CA PHE A 116 0.04 10.85 -13.71
C PHE A 116 -0.52 11.09 -12.30
N ASN A 117 0.23 10.77 -11.26
CA ASN A 117 -0.20 10.95 -9.88
C ASN A 117 -0.48 12.42 -9.55
N GLN A 118 0.32 13.35 -10.08
CA GLN A 118 0.07 14.78 -9.95
C GLN A 118 -1.24 15.19 -10.63
N TYR A 119 -1.49 14.72 -11.85
CA TYR A 119 -2.76 14.96 -12.55
C TYR A 119 -3.94 14.43 -11.73
N MET A 120 -3.84 13.22 -11.19
CA MET A 120 -4.90 12.60 -10.41
C MET A 120 -5.20 13.37 -9.11
N ARG A 121 -4.16 13.77 -8.36
CA ARG A 121 -4.32 14.60 -7.16
C ARG A 121 -4.91 15.97 -7.48
N THR A 122 -4.51 16.60 -8.59
CA THR A 122 -5.12 17.87 -9.03
C THR A 122 -6.60 17.68 -9.35
N ARG A 123 -6.96 16.58 -10.02
CA ARG A 123 -8.35 16.26 -10.33
C ARG A 123 -9.17 15.97 -9.05
N ALA A 124 -8.57 15.38 -8.03
CA ALA A 124 -9.21 15.13 -6.74
C ALA A 124 -9.68 16.42 -6.03
N MET A 125 -9.13 17.60 -6.39
CA MET A 125 -9.59 18.88 -5.85
C MET A 125 -11.04 19.19 -6.25
N THR A 126 -11.50 18.69 -7.40
CA THR A 126 -12.84 19.01 -7.93
C THR A 126 -13.79 17.83 -7.92
N ASN A 127 -13.31 16.60 -8.06
CA ASN A 127 -14.16 15.40 -8.05
C ASN A 127 -13.40 14.15 -7.56
N GLY A 128 -14.12 13.06 -7.32
CA GLY A 128 -13.57 11.80 -6.80
C GLY A 128 -13.84 10.60 -7.70
N ASP A 129 -14.06 10.81 -8.99
CA ASP A 129 -14.46 9.76 -9.94
C ASP A 129 -13.34 8.73 -10.21
N ILE A 130 -12.08 9.09 -10.03
CA ILE A 130 -10.95 8.20 -10.20
C ILE A 130 -10.11 8.14 -8.92
N ALA A 131 -10.04 6.96 -8.33
CA ALA A 131 -9.31 6.68 -7.09
C ALA A 131 -8.10 5.79 -7.36
N CYS A 132 -7.19 6.22 -8.24
CA CYS A 132 -6.02 5.43 -8.66
C CYS A 132 -4.75 6.28 -8.64
N LEU A 133 -3.68 5.76 -8.01
CA LEU A 133 -2.33 6.29 -8.11
C LEU A 133 -1.37 5.17 -8.54
N LEU A 134 -0.36 5.51 -9.33
CA LEU A 134 0.63 4.57 -9.87
C LEU A 134 1.87 4.53 -8.98
N SER A 135 2.32 3.32 -8.66
CA SER A 135 3.56 3.09 -7.92
C SER A 135 4.68 2.67 -8.88
N PRO A 136 5.73 3.46 -9.05
CA PRO A 136 6.92 3.00 -9.77
C PRO A 136 7.64 1.86 -9.03
N ALA A 137 7.53 1.79 -7.70
CA ALA A 137 8.17 0.74 -6.90
C ALA A 137 7.63 -0.66 -7.27
N THR A 138 6.32 -0.80 -7.43
CA THR A 138 5.70 -2.11 -7.72
C THR A 138 5.27 -2.28 -9.18
N GLY A 139 5.24 -1.20 -9.96
CA GLY A 139 4.68 -1.19 -11.32
C GLY A 139 3.16 -1.32 -11.36
N GLY A 140 2.48 -1.18 -10.21
CA GLY A 140 1.03 -1.35 -10.06
C GLY A 140 0.26 -0.06 -9.82
N CYS A 141 -1.06 -0.18 -9.87
CA CYS A 141 -2.01 0.87 -9.48
C CYS A 141 -2.57 0.56 -8.10
N PHE A 142 -2.66 1.58 -7.26
CA PHE A 142 -3.25 1.51 -5.93
C PHE A 142 -4.50 2.37 -5.87
N THR A 143 -5.56 1.79 -5.29
CA THR A 143 -6.78 2.56 -5.00
C THR A 143 -6.51 3.50 -3.83
N VAL A 144 -6.56 4.79 -4.11
CA VAL A 144 -6.41 5.87 -3.12
C VAL A 144 -7.58 6.82 -3.29
N GLY A 145 -8.45 6.88 -2.29
CA GLY A 145 -9.65 7.69 -2.33
C GLY A 145 -9.36 9.19 -2.47
N ARG A 146 -10.41 9.97 -2.72
CA ARG A 146 -10.32 11.41 -2.96
C ARG A 146 -9.66 12.17 -1.80
N LEU A 147 -10.15 11.98 -0.57
CA LEU A 147 -9.62 12.72 0.58
C LEU A 147 -8.14 12.46 0.86
N PRO A 148 -7.64 11.21 0.88
CA PRO A 148 -6.21 10.97 0.94
C PRO A 148 -5.42 11.68 -0.18
N GLN A 149 -5.94 11.77 -1.41
CA GLN A 149 -5.29 12.50 -2.50
C GLN A 149 -5.27 14.02 -2.24
N VAL A 150 -6.34 14.58 -1.67
CA VAL A 150 -6.40 15.98 -1.24
C VAL A 150 -5.37 16.27 -0.13
N PHE A 151 -5.29 15.39 0.88
CA PHE A 151 -4.30 15.51 1.95
C PHE A 151 -2.86 15.39 1.42
N MET A 152 -2.60 14.51 0.44
CA MET A 152 -1.31 14.42 -0.23
C MET A 152 -0.91 15.74 -0.89
N GLU A 153 -1.84 16.46 -1.52
CA GLU A 153 -1.55 17.76 -2.11
C GLU A 153 -1.22 18.81 -1.04
N GLY A 154 -1.99 18.89 0.04
CA GLY A 154 -1.70 19.76 1.17
C GLY A 154 -0.34 19.46 1.79
N TRP A 155 -0.02 18.19 1.99
CA TRP A 155 1.27 17.75 2.51
C TRP A 155 2.44 18.12 1.58
N ARG A 156 2.27 17.99 0.27
CA ARG A 156 3.34 18.23 -0.73
C ARG A 156 3.54 19.72 -1.05
N LYS A 157 2.46 20.44 -1.35
CA LYS A 157 2.53 21.81 -1.86
C LYS A 157 2.56 22.85 -0.75
N GLU A 158 1.72 22.66 0.28
CA GLU A 158 1.55 23.61 1.37
C GLU A 158 2.39 23.27 2.60
N ALA A 159 3.15 22.19 2.52
CA ALA A 159 3.98 21.67 3.61
C ALA A 159 3.22 21.45 4.94
N LEU A 160 1.93 21.09 4.86
CA LEU A 160 1.08 20.82 6.02
C LEU A 160 1.50 19.50 6.67
N ARG A 161 1.62 19.47 7.99
CA ARG A 161 2.23 18.33 8.70
C ARG A 161 1.36 17.72 9.80
N ASP A 162 0.31 18.40 10.21
CA ASP A 162 -0.62 17.90 11.24
C ASP A 162 -2.04 17.74 10.70
N ALA A 163 -2.84 16.97 11.44
CA ALA A 163 -4.20 16.62 11.03
C ALA A 163 -5.15 17.82 10.98
N GLU A 164 -4.93 18.83 11.81
CA GLU A 164 -5.76 20.03 11.84
C GLU A 164 -5.55 20.85 10.57
N GLN A 165 -4.31 21.13 10.22
CA GLN A 165 -3.97 21.84 8.99
C GLN A 165 -4.50 21.14 7.74
N LEU A 166 -4.35 19.80 7.68
CA LEU A 166 -4.86 19.00 6.56
C LEU A 166 -6.39 19.00 6.49
N ALA A 167 -7.07 18.96 7.64
CA ALA A 167 -8.53 19.04 7.71
C ALA A 167 -9.04 20.38 7.22
N ASP A 168 -8.43 21.49 7.69
CA ASP A 168 -8.77 22.85 7.26
C ASP A 168 -8.53 23.04 5.76
N TYR A 169 -7.41 22.53 5.24
CA TYR A 169 -7.11 22.52 3.81
C TYR A 169 -8.19 21.80 3.00
N ALA A 170 -8.56 20.60 3.43
CA ALA A 170 -9.61 19.82 2.75
C ALA A 170 -10.98 20.51 2.84
N TRP A 171 -11.32 21.10 3.99
CA TRP A 171 -12.58 21.82 4.18
C TRP A 171 -12.69 23.02 3.25
N ASN A 172 -11.61 23.81 3.10
CA ASN A 172 -11.55 24.93 2.18
C ASN A 172 -11.76 24.53 0.70
N ILE A 173 -11.55 23.24 0.36
CA ILE A 173 -11.83 22.71 -0.97
C ILE A 173 -13.27 22.19 -1.08
N LEU A 174 -13.79 21.50 -0.05
CA LEU A 174 -15.08 20.86 -0.09
C LEU A 174 -16.26 21.83 0.11
N GLN A 175 -16.12 22.75 1.06
CA GLN A 175 -17.17 23.70 1.43
C GLN A 175 -17.69 24.54 0.23
N PRO A 176 -16.83 25.16 -0.59
CA PRO A 176 -17.29 25.93 -1.74
C PRO A 176 -17.99 25.10 -2.81
N GLN A 177 -17.75 23.76 -2.82
CA GLN A 177 -18.40 22.81 -3.72
C GLN A 177 -19.76 22.33 -3.16
N GLY A 178 -20.21 22.85 -2.03
CA GLY A 178 -21.43 22.39 -1.36
C GLY A 178 -21.33 20.99 -0.77
N GLN A 179 -20.13 20.44 -0.63
CA GLN A 179 -19.91 19.08 -0.12
C GLN A 179 -19.82 19.08 1.40
N ARG A 180 -20.34 18.02 2.00
CA ARG A 180 -20.39 17.81 3.45
C ARG A 180 -19.93 16.39 3.77
N MET A 181 -19.38 16.22 4.96
CA MET A 181 -19.08 14.89 5.50
C MET A 181 -20.36 14.18 5.94
N MET A 182 -20.27 12.87 6.05
CA MET A 182 -21.35 12.03 6.57
C MET A 182 -20.84 11.27 7.79
N ARG A 183 -21.71 11.12 8.80
CA ARG A 183 -21.49 10.27 9.97
C ARG A 183 -22.73 9.41 10.16
N ASP A 184 -22.57 8.10 10.24
CA ASP A 184 -23.66 7.12 10.42
C ASP A 184 -24.82 7.28 9.40
N GLY A 185 -24.48 7.60 8.15
CA GLY A 185 -25.44 7.80 7.07
C GLY A 185 -26.15 9.16 7.07
N GLN A 186 -25.80 10.08 8.00
CA GLN A 186 -26.36 11.42 8.09
C GLN A 186 -25.34 12.46 7.62
N VAL A 187 -25.81 13.44 6.87
CA VAL A 187 -25.01 14.59 6.42
C VAL A 187 -24.78 15.53 7.60
N LEU A 188 -23.55 16.00 7.77
CA LEU A 188 -23.18 16.90 8.85
C LEU A 188 -23.40 18.36 8.40
N GLU A 189 -24.33 19.07 9.03
CA GLU A 189 -24.66 20.44 8.68
C GLU A 189 -23.69 21.46 9.29
N ALA A 190 -23.27 21.23 10.54
CA ALA A 190 -22.36 22.15 11.24
C ALA A 190 -20.92 22.03 10.72
N GLU A 191 -20.26 23.15 10.52
CA GLU A 191 -18.87 23.23 10.10
C GLU A 191 -17.94 22.50 11.08
N ALA A 192 -18.12 22.71 12.36
CA ALA A 192 -17.32 22.06 13.42
C ALA A 192 -17.36 20.51 13.34
N ASP A 193 -18.52 19.93 13.02
CA ASP A 193 -18.66 18.49 12.88
C ASP A 193 -17.95 17.97 11.62
N ASN A 194 -18.04 18.74 10.51
CA ASN A 194 -17.32 18.42 9.27
C ASN A 194 -15.80 18.43 9.48
N LEU A 195 -15.28 19.47 10.14
CA LEU A 195 -13.85 19.57 10.48
C LEU A 195 -13.42 18.44 11.42
N GLN A 196 -14.24 18.07 12.40
CA GLN A 196 -13.94 16.94 13.28
C GLN A 196 -13.79 15.62 12.51
N GLU A 197 -14.67 15.33 11.56
CA GLU A 197 -14.55 14.12 10.71
C GLU A 197 -13.34 14.19 9.79
N LEU A 198 -13.07 15.35 9.20
CA LEU A 198 -11.88 15.55 8.36
C LEU A 198 -10.58 15.36 9.15
N ARG A 199 -10.51 15.81 10.43
CA ARG A 199 -9.34 15.58 11.30
C ARG A 199 -9.09 14.10 11.53
N LYS A 200 -10.13 13.30 11.84
CA LYS A 200 -9.99 11.85 11.99
C LYS A 200 -9.43 11.19 10.72
N LEU A 201 -9.92 11.61 9.55
CA LEU A 201 -9.44 11.08 8.27
C LEU A 201 -8.02 11.55 7.94
N ALA A 202 -7.65 12.77 8.34
CA ALA A 202 -6.30 13.27 8.21
C ALA A 202 -5.31 12.55 9.14
N GLU A 203 -5.72 12.23 10.38
CA GLU A 203 -4.94 11.37 11.30
C GLU A 203 -4.70 9.99 10.69
N ALA A 204 -5.76 9.36 10.16
CA ALA A 204 -5.63 8.07 9.47
C ALA A 204 -4.69 8.17 8.26
N PHE A 205 -4.77 9.25 7.47
CA PHE A 205 -3.87 9.52 6.35
C PHE A 205 -2.41 9.66 6.82
N LEU A 206 -2.15 10.39 7.89
CA LEU A 206 -0.78 10.57 8.43
C LEU A 206 -0.20 9.24 8.93
N ASN A 207 -1.01 8.37 9.52
CA ASN A 207 -0.60 7.02 9.91
C ASN A 207 -0.25 6.14 8.69
N GLU A 208 -0.95 6.32 7.56
CA GLU A 208 -0.69 5.61 6.29
C GLU A 208 0.42 6.28 5.44
N LEU A 209 0.85 7.48 5.79
CA LEU A 209 1.80 8.26 4.99
C LEU A 209 3.14 7.52 4.73
N PRO A 210 3.75 6.81 5.72
CA PRO A 210 4.97 6.03 5.46
C PRO A 210 4.77 4.97 4.37
N ARG A 211 3.60 4.33 4.33
CA ARG A 211 3.23 3.38 3.27
C ARG A 211 3.13 4.06 1.91
N TYR A 212 2.46 5.22 1.82
CA TYR A 212 2.34 5.96 0.56
C TYR A 212 3.71 6.42 0.04
N GLN A 213 4.61 6.82 0.95
CA GLN A 213 5.98 7.19 0.62
C GLN A 213 6.78 5.98 0.13
N ALA A 214 6.70 4.85 0.82
CA ALA A 214 7.38 3.61 0.47
C ALA A 214 6.95 3.08 -0.91
N LEU A 215 5.68 3.29 -1.28
CA LEU A 215 5.11 2.96 -2.60
C LEU A 215 5.36 4.06 -3.66
N GLN A 216 6.01 5.16 -3.30
CA GLN A 216 6.29 6.31 -4.18
C GLN A 216 5.01 6.92 -4.80
N LEU A 217 3.91 6.95 -4.04
CA LEU A 217 2.63 7.54 -4.46
C LEU A 217 2.55 9.04 -4.18
N VAL A 218 3.38 9.52 -3.25
CA VAL A 218 3.43 10.90 -2.74
C VAL A 218 4.70 11.60 -3.19
#